data_6bdcce3347ef5fddb9dc761bc4d818cd
#
_entry.id   6bdcce3347ef5fddb9dc761bc4d818cd
#
_cell.length_a   1.000
_cell.length_b   1.000
_cell.length_c   1.000
_cell.angle_alpha   90.00
_cell.angle_beta   90.00
_cell.angle_gamma   90.00
#
_symmetry.space_group_name_H-M   'P 1'
#
loop_
_entity.id
_entity.type
_entity.pdbx_description
1 polymer ?
#
loop_
_entity_poly.entity_id
_entity_poly.type
_entity_poly.pdbx_seq_one_letter_code
_entity_poly.pdbx_strand_id
1 'polypeptide(L)'
;ASINNMLGGRVAGIISQQYSGEPGKNVSEFWVRGIGTFGANSGALVLIDGLEGDLSMVDPADVESFSILKDASATAVYGVRGANGVVLITTKRGTTEKLQVTARANFTISKLTRMPEYLQAYEYAQLANEAKIVRGDLPLYDDIALYAIKHQLDPDLYPDVNWRDETLNKTSFKHTYYASARGGGSVAKYFLSLGMSKEDAAYKIDKNSKYNKGLGYNKFTYRSNIDMNLTKTTNLYFGMEGWFTVNKEPGNSEQNATDAVWNAQALLTPLTIPTKYSTGQLPSYGTLN
;
A
#
# COMPACT_ATOMS: atom_id res chain seq x y z
N ALA A 1 10.26 2.32 1.78
CA ALA A 1 9.23 3.36 1.57
C ALA A 1 9.35 3.85 0.13
N SER A 2 8.23 4.18 -0.55
CA SER A 2 8.29 4.84 -1.85
C SER A 2 8.78 6.28 -1.69
N ILE A 3 9.33 6.87 -2.74
CA ILE A 3 9.75 8.28 -2.72
C ILE A 3 8.53 9.16 -2.41
N ASN A 4 7.36 8.87 -2.99
CA ASN A 4 6.11 9.59 -2.74
C ASN A 4 5.80 9.72 -1.24
N ASN A 5 5.93 8.62 -0.49
CA ASN A 5 5.66 8.60 0.97
C ASN A 5 6.72 9.37 1.77
N MET A 6 7.89 9.59 1.19
CA MET A 6 8.99 10.33 1.83
C MET A 6 8.89 11.85 1.63
N LEU A 7 8.12 12.32 0.64
CA LEU A 7 7.98 13.75 0.32
C LEU A 7 7.14 14.50 1.35
N GLY A 8 6.10 13.86 1.88
CA GLY A 8 5.21 14.44 2.88
C GLY A 8 5.95 14.86 4.14
N GLY A 9 5.78 16.12 4.54
CA GLY A 9 6.40 16.68 5.74
C GLY A 9 7.92 16.94 5.66
N ARG A 10 8.59 16.57 4.54
CA ARG A 10 10.04 16.78 4.36
C ARG A 10 10.37 17.87 3.34
N VAL A 11 9.47 18.12 2.41
CA VAL A 11 9.67 19.13 1.37
C VAL A 11 8.62 20.22 1.51
N ALA A 12 9.07 21.47 1.70
CA ALA A 12 8.17 22.60 1.87
C ALA A 12 7.30 22.81 0.62
N GLY A 13 5.99 22.99 0.82
CA GLY A 13 5.02 23.22 -0.26
C GLY A 13 4.58 21.96 -0.99
N ILE A 14 4.88 20.78 -0.45
CA ILE A 14 4.24 19.52 -0.87
C ILE A 14 3.16 19.15 0.13
N ILE A 15 1.98 18.88 -0.39
CA ILE A 15 0.88 18.23 0.32
C ILE A 15 0.85 16.79 -0.17
N SER A 16 0.82 15.82 0.73
CA SER A 16 0.71 14.41 0.37
C SER A 16 -0.39 13.75 1.18
N GLN A 17 -1.09 12.82 0.55
CA GLN A 17 -2.15 12.04 1.17
C GLN A 17 -1.97 10.57 0.81
N GLN A 18 -1.93 9.73 1.83
CA GLN A 18 -1.94 8.28 1.67
C GLN A 18 -3.36 7.77 1.94
N TYR A 19 -3.98 7.17 0.94
CA TYR A 19 -5.35 6.67 1.04
C TYR A 19 -5.44 5.25 1.62
N SER A 20 -4.41 4.45 1.42
CA SER A 20 -4.39 3.06 1.85
C SER A 20 -3.03 2.67 2.45
N GLY A 21 -3.06 1.73 3.39
CA GLY A 21 -1.87 1.05 3.89
C GLY A 21 -1.70 -0.35 3.28
N GLU A 22 -2.53 -0.74 2.33
CA GLU A 22 -2.51 -2.04 1.67
C GLU A 22 -1.23 -2.22 0.83
N PRO A 23 -0.60 -3.38 0.86
CA PRO A 23 0.57 -3.66 0.02
C PRO A 23 0.32 -3.38 -1.46
N GLY A 24 1.23 -2.62 -2.09
CA GLY A 24 1.10 -2.19 -3.48
C GLY A 24 0.18 -0.99 -3.72
N LYS A 25 -0.72 -0.65 -2.81
CA LYS A 25 -1.63 0.50 -2.87
C LYS A 25 -1.30 1.58 -1.83
N ASN A 26 -0.20 1.42 -1.12
CA ASN A 26 0.28 2.31 -0.05
C ASN A 26 1.13 3.48 -0.54
N VAL A 27 0.98 3.87 -1.81
CA VAL A 27 1.66 5.00 -2.41
C VAL A 27 0.86 6.27 -2.15
N SER A 28 1.52 7.30 -1.60
CA SER A 28 0.90 8.60 -1.39
C SER A 28 0.76 9.35 -2.72
N GLU A 29 -0.40 9.95 -2.94
CA GLU A 29 -0.53 11.03 -3.90
C GLU A 29 0.07 12.31 -3.31
N PHE A 30 0.61 13.16 -4.17
CA PHE A 30 1.17 14.42 -3.73
C PHE A 30 0.88 15.55 -4.71
N TRP A 31 0.79 16.77 -4.18
CA TRP A 31 0.54 17.99 -4.93
C TRP A 31 1.56 19.06 -4.54
N VAL A 32 1.97 19.85 -5.51
CA VAL A 32 2.87 20.98 -5.29
C VAL A 32 2.01 22.24 -5.13
N ARG A 33 2.12 22.91 -3.96
CA ARG A 33 1.31 24.10 -3.60
C ARG A 33 -0.22 23.87 -3.58
N GLY A 34 -0.67 22.62 -3.49
CA GLY A 34 -2.08 22.24 -3.47
C GLY A 34 -2.65 21.87 -4.84
N ILE A 35 -3.96 21.66 -4.88
CA ILE A 35 -4.68 21.31 -6.10
C ILE A 35 -4.96 22.60 -6.86
N GLY A 36 -4.18 22.87 -7.90
CA GLY A 36 -4.26 24.11 -8.70
C GLY A 36 -5.27 24.05 -9.86
N THR A 37 -5.72 22.85 -10.24
CA THR A 37 -6.62 22.65 -11.37
C THR A 37 -7.81 21.77 -11.00
N PHE A 38 -9.01 22.17 -11.42
CA PHE A 38 -10.18 21.32 -11.40
C PHE A 38 -10.21 20.51 -12.71
N GLY A 39 -9.89 19.21 -12.64
CA GLY A 39 -9.93 18.33 -13.81
C GLY A 39 -9.12 17.05 -13.62
N ALA A 40 -9.02 16.25 -14.70
CA ALA A 40 -8.51 14.88 -14.66
C ALA A 40 -7.03 14.73 -14.28
N ASN A 41 -6.21 15.80 -14.30
CA ASN A 41 -4.78 15.77 -13.98
C ASN A 41 -4.41 16.89 -13.02
N SER A 42 -4.53 16.64 -11.72
CA SER A 42 -4.11 17.55 -10.65
C SER A 42 -2.68 17.27 -10.16
N GLY A 43 -2.04 16.20 -10.60
CA GLY A 43 -0.69 15.80 -10.20
C GLY A 43 0.43 16.65 -10.80
N ALA A 44 1.57 16.71 -10.13
CA ALA A 44 2.77 17.32 -10.66
C ALA A 44 3.39 16.47 -11.79
N LEU A 45 4.01 17.11 -12.77
CA LEU A 45 4.80 16.41 -13.80
C LEU A 45 6.07 15.83 -13.16
N VAL A 46 6.28 14.54 -13.30
CA VAL A 46 7.49 13.87 -12.81
C VAL A 46 8.41 13.55 -13.98
N LEU A 47 9.64 14.01 -13.90
CA LEU A 47 10.69 13.73 -14.89
C LEU A 47 11.85 12.99 -14.22
N ILE A 48 12.17 11.81 -14.75
CA ILE A 48 13.28 10.97 -14.31
C ILE A 48 14.33 10.99 -15.41
N ASP A 49 15.50 11.57 -15.13
CA ASP A 49 16.57 11.79 -16.10
C ASP A 49 16.10 12.51 -17.39
N GLY A 50 15.08 13.38 -17.26
CA GLY A 50 14.49 14.14 -18.36
C GLY A 50 13.31 13.47 -19.07
N LEU A 51 12.99 12.24 -18.75
CA LEU A 51 11.84 11.51 -19.29
C LEU A 51 10.70 11.47 -18.27
N GLU A 52 9.46 11.57 -18.75
CA GLU A 52 8.30 11.42 -17.89
C GLU A 52 8.19 9.99 -17.35
N GLY A 53 7.95 9.88 -16.04
CA GLY A 53 7.89 8.59 -15.36
C GLY A 53 7.12 8.65 -14.06
N ASP A 54 6.92 7.46 -13.47
CA ASP A 54 6.27 7.30 -12.18
C ASP A 54 7.31 7.23 -11.05
N LEU A 55 7.24 8.21 -10.16
CA LEU A 55 8.13 8.31 -9.00
C LEU A 55 8.04 7.08 -8.07
N SER A 56 6.88 6.43 -8.01
CA SER A 56 6.69 5.23 -7.19
C SER A 56 7.51 4.04 -7.68
N MET A 57 7.94 4.05 -8.94
CA MET A 57 8.68 2.98 -9.57
C MET A 57 10.21 3.11 -9.41
N VAL A 58 10.69 4.28 -9.02
CA VAL A 58 12.12 4.50 -8.75
C VAL A 58 12.49 4.02 -7.35
N ASP A 59 13.59 3.27 -7.23
CA ASP A 59 14.15 2.97 -5.92
C ASP A 59 14.79 4.24 -5.33
N PRO A 60 14.46 4.64 -4.08
CA PRO A 60 15.06 5.80 -3.45
C PRO A 60 16.60 5.76 -3.40
N ALA A 61 17.19 4.56 -3.40
CA ALA A 61 18.63 4.39 -3.38
C ALA A 61 19.31 4.71 -4.73
N ASP A 62 18.54 4.75 -5.83
CA ASP A 62 19.03 5.12 -7.15
C ASP A 62 19.05 6.63 -7.37
N VAL A 63 18.38 7.40 -6.51
CA VAL A 63 18.29 8.86 -6.65
C VAL A 63 19.59 9.52 -6.23
N GLU A 64 20.14 10.35 -7.11
CA GLU A 64 21.28 11.24 -6.84
C GLU A 64 20.80 12.59 -6.36
N SER A 65 19.83 13.20 -7.08
CA SER A 65 19.26 14.49 -6.72
C SER A 65 17.76 14.54 -7.00
N PHE A 66 17.09 15.39 -6.22
CA PHE A 66 15.67 15.63 -6.28
C PHE A 66 15.42 17.13 -6.25
N SER A 67 14.70 17.65 -7.23
CA SER A 67 14.35 19.07 -7.34
C SER A 67 12.88 19.24 -7.65
N ILE A 68 12.25 20.27 -7.08
CA ILE A 68 10.86 20.61 -7.36
C ILE A 68 10.80 22.05 -7.87
N LEU A 69 10.31 22.20 -9.09
CA LEU A 69 10.01 23.49 -9.69
C LEU A 69 8.57 23.87 -9.33
N LYS A 70 8.44 24.96 -8.59
CA LYS A 70 7.15 25.42 -8.05
C LYS A 70 6.68 26.71 -8.73
N ASP A 71 7.60 27.49 -9.25
CA ASP A 71 7.32 28.83 -9.78
C ASP A 71 6.97 28.76 -11.26
N ALA A 72 6.03 29.62 -11.68
CA ALA A 72 5.55 29.64 -13.05
C ALA A 72 6.68 29.88 -14.08
N SER A 73 7.68 30.72 -13.74
CA SER A 73 8.84 30.93 -14.58
C SER A 73 9.71 29.69 -14.78
N ALA A 74 9.87 28.89 -13.72
CA ALA A 74 10.63 27.64 -13.77
C ALA A 74 9.88 26.53 -14.49
N THR A 75 8.55 26.52 -14.40
CA THR A 75 7.69 25.51 -15.04
C THR A 75 7.32 25.86 -16.49
N ALA A 76 7.53 27.10 -16.93
CA ALA A 76 7.19 27.58 -18.27
C ALA A 76 7.82 26.76 -19.40
N VAL A 77 9.02 26.20 -19.17
CA VAL A 77 9.71 25.34 -20.14
C VAL A 77 8.90 24.05 -20.45
N TYR A 78 8.06 23.63 -19.51
CA TYR A 78 7.26 22.39 -19.61
C TYR A 78 5.81 22.65 -20.07
N GLY A 79 5.48 23.92 -20.36
CA GLY A 79 4.17 24.34 -20.86
C GLY A 79 3.03 24.00 -19.88
N VAL A 80 1.86 23.68 -20.43
CA VAL A 80 0.64 23.35 -19.67
C VAL A 80 0.86 22.16 -18.72
N ARG A 81 1.70 21.21 -19.09
CA ARG A 81 2.01 20.03 -18.27
C ARG A 81 2.74 20.36 -16.97
N GLY A 82 3.47 21.47 -16.94
CA GLY A 82 4.17 21.96 -15.76
C GLY A 82 3.30 22.83 -14.83
N ALA A 83 2.03 23.10 -15.17
CA ALA A 83 1.17 24.03 -14.43
C ALA A 83 0.97 23.65 -12.94
N ASN A 84 0.97 22.37 -12.62
CA ASN A 84 0.84 21.83 -11.26
C ASN A 84 2.19 21.59 -10.56
N GLY A 85 3.28 22.15 -11.11
CA GLY A 85 4.65 21.92 -10.65
C GLY A 85 5.35 20.79 -11.38
N VAL A 86 6.68 20.79 -11.30
CA VAL A 86 7.52 19.77 -11.94
C VAL A 86 8.48 19.19 -10.91
N VAL A 87 8.53 17.88 -10.84
CA VAL A 87 9.46 17.11 -10.01
C VAL A 87 10.56 16.56 -10.92
N LEU A 88 11.79 16.96 -10.66
CA LEU A 88 12.97 16.52 -11.39
C LEU A 88 13.74 15.52 -10.54
N ILE A 89 13.93 14.32 -11.06
CA ILE A 89 14.75 13.28 -10.46
C ILE A 89 15.96 13.08 -11.35
N THR A 90 17.13 13.17 -10.77
CA THR A 90 18.37 12.72 -11.41
C THR A 90 18.82 11.45 -10.74
N THR A 91 19.05 10.41 -11.53
CA THR A 91 19.50 9.12 -11.00
C THR A 91 21.02 9.02 -10.97
N LYS A 92 21.54 8.14 -10.15
CA LYS A 92 22.96 7.90 -9.99
C LYS A 92 23.58 7.44 -11.29
N ARG A 93 24.75 8.00 -11.58
CA ARG A 93 25.59 7.64 -12.73
C ARG A 93 26.91 7.00 -12.31
N GLY A 94 27.60 6.46 -13.26
CA GLY A 94 28.96 5.93 -13.08
C GLY A 94 29.95 7.04 -12.68
N THR A 95 31.01 6.64 -12.00
CA THR A 95 32.12 7.52 -11.59
C THR A 95 33.42 7.04 -12.25
N THR A 96 34.43 7.91 -12.28
CA THR A 96 35.79 7.52 -12.72
C THR A 96 36.58 6.78 -11.65
N GLU A 97 35.95 6.48 -10.53
CA GLU A 97 36.57 5.81 -9.39
C GLU A 97 36.57 4.29 -9.55
N LYS A 98 37.30 3.61 -8.63
CA LYS A 98 37.29 2.16 -8.54
C LYS A 98 35.86 1.65 -8.31
N LEU A 99 35.62 0.41 -8.67
CA LEU A 99 34.34 -0.26 -8.43
C LEU A 99 33.88 -0.11 -6.99
N GLN A 100 32.71 0.48 -6.82
CA GLN A 100 32.00 0.59 -5.56
C GLN A 100 30.77 -0.31 -5.62
N VAL A 101 30.67 -1.25 -4.70
CA VAL A 101 29.51 -2.13 -4.56
C VAL A 101 28.79 -1.78 -3.27
N THR A 102 27.47 -1.59 -3.37
CA THR A 102 26.62 -1.35 -2.20
C THR A 102 25.54 -2.42 -2.14
N ALA A 103 25.37 -3.00 -0.96
CA ALA A 103 24.27 -3.92 -0.69
C ALA A 103 23.52 -3.47 0.57
N ARG A 104 22.18 -3.56 0.54
CA ARG A 104 21.30 -3.18 1.65
C ARG A 104 20.16 -4.18 1.78
N ALA A 105 19.88 -4.58 3.01
CA ALA A 105 18.69 -5.35 3.37
C ALA A 105 17.97 -4.61 4.50
N ASN A 106 16.65 -4.37 4.35
CA ASN A 106 15.84 -3.76 5.38
C ASN A 106 14.66 -4.69 5.69
N PHE A 107 14.41 -4.86 6.97
CA PHE A 107 13.28 -5.60 7.52
C PHE A 107 12.40 -4.62 8.28
N THR A 108 11.15 -4.53 7.90
CA THR A 108 10.19 -3.59 8.49
C THR A 108 9.01 -4.36 9.05
N ILE A 109 8.65 -4.05 10.28
CA ILE A 109 7.42 -4.51 10.92
C ILE A 109 6.45 -3.35 10.90
N SER A 110 5.30 -3.54 10.25
CA SER A 110 4.22 -2.56 10.20
C SER A 110 3.11 -2.99 11.15
N LYS A 111 2.52 -2.03 11.87
CA LYS A 111 1.40 -2.25 12.77
C LYS A 111 0.22 -1.40 12.33
N LEU A 112 -0.98 -1.96 12.39
CA LEU A 112 -2.20 -1.22 12.18
C LEU A 112 -2.38 -0.19 13.31
N THR A 113 -2.49 1.10 12.96
CA THR A 113 -2.51 2.21 13.93
C THR A 113 -3.90 2.69 14.26
N ARG A 114 -4.84 2.57 13.32
CA ARG A 114 -6.23 2.97 13.48
C ARG A 114 -7.13 1.83 13.09
N MET A 115 -7.85 1.31 14.05
CA MET A 115 -8.81 0.24 13.89
C MET A 115 -10.09 0.65 14.59
N PRO A 116 -11.27 0.46 13.98
CA PRO A 116 -12.51 0.63 14.69
C PRO A 116 -12.60 -0.41 15.82
N GLU A 117 -13.16 0.01 16.93
CA GLU A 117 -13.51 -0.90 18.02
C GLU A 117 -14.94 -1.35 17.80
N TYR A 118 -15.16 -2.66 17.90
CA TYR A 118 -16.48 -3.28 17.77
C TYR A 118 -16.95 -3.75 19.12
N LEU A 119 -18.25 -3.67 19.33
CA LEU A 119 -18.91 -4.14 20.55
C LEU A 119 -18.86 -5.66 20.63
N GLN A 120 -18.82 -6.20 21.84
CA GLN A 120 -19.06 -7.62 22.10
C GLN A 120 -20.54 -7.96 21.94
N ALA A 121 -20.85 -9.24 21.81
CA ALA A 121 -22.19 -9.73 21.55
C ALA A 121 -23.26 -9.21 22.52
N TYR A 122 -22.95 -9.20 23.81
CA TYR A 122 -23.90 -8.76 24.83
C TYR A 122 -24.18 -7.24 24.73
N GLU A 123 -23.15 -6.42 24.62
CA GLU A 123 -23.29 -4.97 24.45
C GLU A 123 -24.06 -4.63 23.17
N TYR A 124 -23.74 -5.34 22.08
CA TYR A 124 -24.46 -5.19 20.81
C TYR A 124 -25.95 -5.53 20.97
N ALA A 125 -26.28 -6.64 21.64
CA ALA A 125 -27.66 -7.08 21.83
C ALA A 125 -28.47 -6.06 22.66
N GLN A 126 -27.86 -5.47 23.71
CA GLN A 126 -28.50 -4.43 24.50
C GLN A 126 -28.81 -3.18 23.65
N LEU A 127 -27.84 -2.68 22.89
CA LEU A 127 -28.05 -1.52 22.03
C LEU A 127 -29.03 -1.79 20.89
N ALA A 128 -29.03 -3.00 20.33
CA ALA A 128 -30.02 -3.42 19.33
C ALA A 128 -31.44 -3.41 19.89
N ASN A 129 -31.62 -3.88 21.12
CA ASN A 129 -32.91 -3.83 21.83
C ASN A 129 -33.33 -2.38 22.09
N GLU A 130 -32.42 -1.53 22.61
CA GLU A 130 -32.68 -0.11 22.83
C GLU A 130 -33.13 0.59 21.54
N ALA A 131 -32.42 0.36 20.44
CA ALA A 131 -32.77 0.92 19.14
C ALA A 131 -34.14 0.48 18.64
N LYS A 132 -34.57 -0.76 18.93
CA LYS A 132 -35.91 -1.26 18.61
C LYS A 132 -36.98 -0.61 19.48
N ILE A 133 -36.79 -0.56 20.79
CA ILE A 133 -37.72 0.01 21.75
C ILE A 133 -37.95 1.51 21.48
N VAL A 134 -36.91 2.28 21.18
CA VAL A 134 -37.01 3.70 20.83
C VAL A 134 -37.87 3.94 19.57
N ARG A 135 -37.91 2.97 18.66
CA ARG A 135 -38.77 3.02 17.46
C ARG A 135 -40.20 2.53 17.71
N GLY A 136 -40.52 2.07 18.92
CA GLY A 136 -41.80 1.50 19.27
C GLY A 136 -41.95 0.02 18.87
N ASP A 137 -40.87 -0.64 18.50
CA ASP A 137 -40.83 -2.07 18.19
C ASP A 137 -40.60 -2.92 19.46
N LEU A 138 -40.88 -4.21 19.37
CA LEU A 138 -40.47 -5.16 20.40
C LEU A 138 -38.96 -5.36 20.41
N PRO A 139 -38.36 -5.68 21.57
CA PRO A 139 -36.94 -6.01 21.65
C PRO A 139 -36.59 -7.20 20.73
N LEU A 140 -35.42 -7.16 20.11
CA LEU A 140 -34.93 -8.20 19.22
C LEU A 140 -34.52 -9.47 20.01
N TYR A 141 -33.95 -9.27 21.17
CA TYR A 141 -33.50 -10.34 22.08
C TYR A 141 -34.29 -10.26 23.37
N ASP A 142 -34.96 -11.35 23.76
CA ASP A 142 -35.65 -11.44 25.05
C ASP A 142 -34.65 -11.65 26.21
N ASP A 143 -35.15 -11.65 27.44
CA ASP A 143 -34.32 -11.80 28.64
C ASP A 143 -33.55 -13.13 28.69
N ILE A 144 -34.13 -14.19 28.14
CA ILE A 144 -33.51 -15.52 28.06
C ILE A 144 -32.35 -15.50 27.08
N ALA A 145 -32.54 -14.91 25.90
CA ALA A 145 -31.52 -14.72 24.90
C ALA A 145 -30.39 -13.82 25.42
N LEU A 146 -30.70 -12.70 26.06
CA LEU A 146 -29.71 -11.82 26.67
C LEU A 146 -28.88 -12.52 27.74
N TYR A 147 -29.53 -13.38 28.57
CA TYR A 147 -28.83 -14.17 29.56
C TYR A 147 -27.90 -15.19 28.92
N ALA A 148 -28.37 -15.90 27.88
CA ALA A 148 -27.58 -16.87 27.13
C ALA A 148 -26.38 -16.22 26.44
N ILE A 149 -26.57 -15.06 25.79
CA ILE A 149 -25.50 -14.25 25.15
C ILE A 149 -24.45 -13.82 26.19
N LYS A 150 -24.92 -13.25 27.32
CA LYS A 150 -24.03 -12.75 28.37
C LYS A 150 -23.14 -13.85 28.97
N HIS A 151 -23.68 -15.06 29.12
CA HIS A 151 -22.99 -16.18 29.74
C HIS A 151 -22.40 -17.15 28.73
N GLN A 152 -22.52 -16.84 27.42
CA GLN A 152 -22.00 -17.68 26.31
C GLN A 152 -22.44 -19.14 26.44
N LEU A 153 -23.74 -19.36 26.74
CA LEU A 153 -24.28 -20.71 27.00
C LEU A 153 -24.35 -21.57 25.74
N ASP A 154 -24.57 -20.95 24.59
CA ASP A 154 -24.61 -21.61 23.29
C ASP A 154 -23.88 -20.76 22.26
N PRO A 155 -22.56 -20.94 22.07
CA PRO A 155 -21.76 -20.17 21.12
C PRO A 155 -22.10 -20.44 19.64
N ASP A 156 -22.78 -21.53 19.33
CA ASP A 156 -23.22 -21.84 17.96
C ASP A 156 -24.47 -21.03 17.60
N LEU A 157 -25.39 -20.82 18.56
CA LEU A 157 -26.60 -20.03 18.39
C LEU A 157 -26.37 -18.54 18.66
N TYR A 158 -25.57 -18.22 19.67
CA TYR A 158 -25.24 -16.86 20.11
C TYR A 158 -23.72 -16.66 20.11
N PRO A 159 -23.09 -16.55 18.94
CA PRO A 159 -21.65 -16.35 18.86
C PRO A 159 -21.25 -14.97 19.41
N ASP A 160 -19.99 -14.83 19.81
CA ASP A 160 -19.37 -13.55 20.12
C ASP A 160 -18.11 -13.37 19.29
N VAL A 161 -18.30 -12.95 18.04
CA VAL A 161 -17.23 -12.87 17.06
C VAL A 161 -16.75 -11.44 16.87
N ASN A 162 -15.48 -11.21 17.15
CA ASN A 162 -14.80 -9.97 16.75
C ASN A 162 -14.22 -10.15 15.33
N TRP A 163 -14.99 -9.77 14.33
CA TRP A 163 -14.63 -9.93 12.91
C TRP A 163 -13.33 -9.23 12.53
N ARG A 164 -12.98 -8.14 13.21
CA ARG A 164 -11.67 -7.49 13.03
C ARG A 164 -10.53 -8.43 13.42
N ASP A 165 -10.64 -9.03 14.60
CA ASP A 165 -9.59 -9.92 15.12
C ASP A 165 -9.58 -11.26 14.38
N GLU A 166 -10.69 -11.66 13.76
CA GLU A 166 -10.74 -12.87 12.93
C GLU A 166 -10.16 -12.66 11.53
N THR A 167 -10.24 -11.46 10.99
CA THR A 167 -9.82 -11.18 9.60
C THR A 167 -8.43 -10.55 9.49
N LEU A 168 -7.96 -9.86 10.53
CA LEU A 168 -6.74 -9.06 10.48
C LEU A 168 -5.68 -9.52 11.47
N ASN A 169 -4.44 -9.49 11.05
CA ASN A 169 -3.26 -9.56 11.90
C ASN A 169 -2.91 -8.17 12.41
N LYS A 170 -2.43 -8.08 13.65
CA LYS A 170 -1.98 -6.81 14.23
C LYS A 170 -0.73 -6.26 13.55
N THR A 171 0.06 -7.12 12.92
CA THR A 171 1.34 -6.78 12.30
C THR A 171 1.47 -7.41 10.92
N SER A 172 2.19 -6.73 10.04
CA SER A 172 2.63 -7.24 8.74
C SER A 172 4.11 -7.00 8.55
N PHE A 173 4.72 -7.70 7.60
CA PHE A 173 6.15 -7.66 7.35
C PHE A 173 6.45 -7.12 5.95
N LYS A 174 7.52 -6.33 5.87
CA LYS A 174 8.09 -5.86 4.61
C LYS A 174 9.59 -6.13 4.58
N HIS A 175 10.04 -6.73 3.51
CA HIS A 175 11.45 -6.99 3.25
C HIS A 175 11.86 -6.23 2.00
N THR A 176 12.98 -5.51 2.07
CA THR A 176 13.55 -4.83 0.89
C THR A 176 15.02 -5.18 0.79
N TYR A 177 15.42 -5.57 -0.41
CA TYR A 177 16.80 -5.88 -0.77
C TYR A 177 17.21 -4.98 -1.92
N TYR A 178 18.41 -4.46 -1.85
CA TYR A 178 18.96 -3.58 -2.87
C TYR A 178 20.45 -3.89 -3.03
N ALA A 179 20.90 -3.95 -4.26
CA ALA A 179 22.30 -4.05 -4.59
C ALA A 179 22.61 -3.09 -5.74
N SER A 180 23.76 -2.43 -5.68
CA SER A 180 24.23 -1.59 -6.79
C SER A 180 25.73 -1.69 -6.94
N ALA A 181 26.19 -1.47 -8.16
CA ALA A 181 27.59 -1.38 -8.53
C ALA A 181 27.80 -0.13 -9.39
N ARG A 182 28.78 0.69 -9.05
CA ARG A 182 29.18 1.83 -9.88
C ARG A 182 30.70 1.92 -9.97
N GLY A 183 31.15 2.44 -11.10
CA GLY A 183 32.57 2.60 -11.36
C GLY A 183 32.82 3.05 -12.77
N GLY A 184 34.07 2.94 -13.21
CA GLY A 184 34.44 3.25 -14.58
C GLY A 184 35.83 3.86 -14.70
N GLY A 185 36.08 4.36 -15.87
CA GLY A 185 37.33 5.01 -16.23
C GLY A 185 37.11 6.22 -17.15
N SER A 186 38.15 6.63 -17.83
CA SER A 186 38.10 7.78 -18.75
C SER A 186 37.24 7.50 -20.00
N VAL A 187 37.09 6.25 -20.41
CA VAL A 187 36.37 5.84 -21.62
C VAL A 187 34.89 5.52 -21.33
N ALA A 188 34.64 4.78 -20.25
CA ALA A 188 33.30 4.40 -19.90
C ALA A 188 33.08 4.43 -18.38
N LYS A 189 31.90 4.87 -17.95
CA LYS A 189 31.43 4.88 -16.58
C LYS A 189 30.10 4.16 -16.53
N TYR A 190 29.85 3.44 -15.44
CA TYR A 190 28.61 2.66 -15.31
C TYR A 190 28.04 2.73 -13.88
N PHE A 191 26.73 2.65 -13.85
CA PHE A 191 25.93 2.44 -12.65
C PHE A 191 24.91 1.34 -12.95
N LEU A 192 24.86 0.32 -12.12
CA LEU A 192 23.92 -0.79 -12.22
C LEU A 192 23.24 -0.95 -10.85
N SER A 193 21.93 -1.16 -10.82
CA SER A 193 21.23 -1.50 -9.58
C SER A 193 20.15 -2.54 -9.79
N LEU A 194 19.89 -3.30 -8.72
CA LEU A 194 18.82 -4.27 -8.60
C LEU A 194 18.12 -4.06 -7.25
N GLY A 195 16.81 -3.99 -7.27
CA GLY A 195 15.99 -3.85 -6.09
C GLY A 195 14.90 -4.93 -6.02
N MET A 196 14.59 -5.39 -4.82
CA MET A 196 13.45 -6.27 -4.55
C MET A 196 12.75 -5.79 -3.29
N SER A 197 11.42 -5.67 -3.36
CA SER A 197 10.57 -5.38 -2.21
C SER A 197 9.47 -6.42 -2.13
N LYS A 198 9.31 -7.03 -0.95
CA LYS A 198 8.23 -7.94 -0.63
C LYS A 198 7.43 -7.36 0.52
N GLU A 199 6.12 -7.22 0.36
CA GLU A 199 5.20 -6.74 1.38
C GLU A 199 4.11 -7.79 1.60
N ASP A 200 3.93 -8.22 2.84
CA ASP A 200 2.85 -9.11 3.23
C ASP A 200 1.66 -8.27 3.73
N ALA A 201 0.44 -8.65 3.35
CA ALA A 201 -0.76 -7.98 3.84
C ALA A 201 -1.06 -8.35 5.30
N ALA A 202 -1.75 -7.46 6.01
CA ALA A 202 -2.17 -7.69 7.39
C ALA A 202 -3.42 -8.57 7.51
N TYR A 203 -3.79 -9.32 6.46
CA TYR A 203 -4.94 -10.22 6.52
C TYR A 203 -4.54 -11.58 7.08
N LYS A 204 -5.42 -12.15 7.92
CA LYS A 204 -5.28 -13.52 8.36
C LYS A 204 -5.55 -14.47 7.19
N ILE A 205 -4.80 -15.55 7.15
CA ILE A 205 -4.88 -16.57 6.12
C ILE A 205 -5.25 -17.87 6.81
N ASP A 206 -6.30 -18.53 6.33
CA ASP A 206 -6.56 -19.89 6.73
C ASP A 206 -5.48 -20.80 6.12
N LYS A 207 -4.61 -21.32 6.98
CA LYS A 207 -3.50 -22.20 6.60
C LYS A 207 -3.97 -23.53 6.00
N ASN A 208 -5.21 -23.93 6.29
CA ASN A 208 -5.81 -25.17 5.78
C ASN A 208 -6.44 -24.98 4.39
N SER A 209 -6.60 -23.76 3.93
CA SER A 209 -7.14 -23.48 2.60
C SER A 209 -6.15 -23.87 1.51
N LYS A 210 -6.59 -24.74 0.60
CA LYS A 210 -5.80 -25.14 -0.59
C LYS A 210 -5.56 -23.97 -1.56
N TYR A 211 -6.39 -22.94 -1.51
CA TYR A 211 -6.41 -21.83 -2.46
C TYR A 211 -5.74 -20.57 -1.93
N ASN A 212 -5.62 -20.42 -0.62
CA ASN A 212 -5.14 -19.20 0.00
C ASN A 212 -3.64 -19.26 0.26
N LYS A 213 -2.84 -18.69 -0.65
CA LYS A 213 -1.38 -18.58 -0.51
C LYS A 213 -0.93 -17.21 0.03
N GLY A 214 -1.84 -16.47 0.64
CA GLY A 214 -1.58 -15.14 1.21
C GLY A 214 -1.75 -14.01 0.20
N LEU A 215 -2.13 -12.87 0.75
CA LEU A 215 -2.17 -11.61 0.04
C LEU A 215 -0.81 -10.94 0.20
N GLY A 216 -0.28 -10.40 -0.88
CA GLY A 216 1.02 -9.76 -0.81
C GLY A 216 1.43 -9.14 -2.13
N TYR A 217 2.41 -8.26 -2.03
CA TYR A 217 2.94 -7.49 -3.12
C TYR A 217 4.46 -7.68 -3.22
N ASN A 218 4.94 -8.11 -4.38
CA ASN A 218 6.35 -8.17 -4.69
C ASN A 218 6.66 -7.20 -5.83
N LYS A 219 7.71 -6.42 -5.67
CA LYS A 219 8.21 -5.48 -6.66
C LYS A 219 9.69 -5.74 -6.91
N PHE A 220 10.07 -5.78 -8.17
CA PHE A 220 11.44 -5.89 -8.61
C PHE A 220 11.77 -4.67 -9.46
N THR A 221 12.94 -4.10 -9.27
CA THR A 221 13.43 -2.93 -10.02
C THR A 221 14.82 -3.22 -10.54
N TYR A 222 15.14 -2.70 -11.69
CA TYR A 222 16.50 -2.68 -12.20
C TYR A 222 16.80 -1.36 -12.91
N ARG A 223 18.04 -0.95 -12.87
CA ARG A 223 18.53 0.25 -13.55
C ARG A 223 19.95 0.01 -14.06
N SER A 224 20.23 0.55 -15.24
CA SER A 224 21.56 0.58 -15.82
C SER A 224 21.78 1.92 -16.50
N ASN A 225 22.77 2.68 -16.06
CA ASN A 225 23.21 3.93 -16.66
C ASN A 225 24.69 3.77 -17.09
N ILE A 226 24.95 3.96 -18.36
CA ILE A 226 26.28 3.84 -18.95
C ILE A 226 26.58 5.12 -19.74
N ASP A 227 27.65 5.80 -19.36
CA ASP A 227 28.19 6.96 -20.05
C ASP A 227 29.50 6.54 -20.75
N MET A 228 29.61 6.75 -22.06
CA MET A 228 30.76 6.39 -22.86
C MET A 228 31.29 7.59 -23.63
N ASN A 229 32.58 7.85 -23.52
CA ASN A 229 33.30 8.81 -24.33
C ASN A 229 33.84 8.09 -25.57
N LEU A 230 33.09 8.10 -26.67
CA LEU A 230 33.48 7.41 -27.90
C LEU A 230 34.65 8.09 -28.61
N THR A 231 34.65 9.42 -28.57
CA THR A 231 35.74 10.29 -29.08
C THR A 231 35.91 11.47 -28.13
N LYS A 232 36.87 12.33 -28.43
CA LYS A 232 37.07 13.61 -27.69
C LYS A 232 35.87 14.56 -27.77
N THR A 233 35.02 14.39 -28.79
CA THR A 233 33.86 15.25 -29.07
C THR A 233 32.53 14.53 -29.06
N THR A 234 32.53 13.20 -28.90
CA THR A 234 31.31 12.37 -28.97
C THR A 234 31.14 11.59 -27.69
N ASN A 235 30.06 11.88 -26.97
CA ASN A 235 29.66 11.15 -25.78
C ASN A 235 28.37 10.39 -26.09
N LEU A 236 28.27 9.15 -25.65
CA LEU A 236 27.07 8.34 -25.71
C LEU A 236 26.57 8.06 -24.31
N TYR A 237 25.32 8.35 -24.08
CA TYR A 237 24.61 7.93 -22.87
C TYR A 237 23.62 6.82 -23.20
N PHE A 238 23.66 5.73 -22.46
CA PHE A 238 22.70 4.65 -22.52
C PHE A 238 22.08 4.45 -21.13
N GLY A 239 20.77 4.70 -21.01
CA GLY A 239 19.99 4.47 -19.82
C GLY A 239 18.95 3.37 -20.06
N MET A 240 18.87 2.42 -19.16
CA MET A 240 17.83 1.38 -19.16
C MET A 240 17.29 1.24 -17.75
N GLU A 241 15.98 1.28 -17.63
CA GLU A 241 15.29 1.04 -16.36
C GLU A 241 14.06 0.18 -16.57
N GLY A 242 13.65 -0.51 -15.53
CA GLY A 242 12.41 -1.24 -15.56
C GLY A 242 12.04 -1.78 -14.19
N TRP A 243 10.81 -2.22 -14.13
CA TRP A 243 10.25 -2.87 -12.95
C TRP A 243 9.24 -3.92 -13.38
N PHE A 244 8.99 -4.87 -12.50
CA PHE A 244 7.81 -5.70 -12.57
C PHE A 244 7.26 -5.96 -11.17
N THR A 245 5.96 -6.14 -11.10
CA THR A 245 5.24 -6.37 -9.86
C THR A 245 4.46 -7.66 -9.93
N VAL A 246 4.41 -8.38 -8.83
CA VAL A 246 3.56 -9.56 -8.66
C VAL A 246 2.64 -9.26 -7.50
N ASN A 247 1.37 -9.03 -7.82
CA ASN A 247 0.33 -8.78 -6.85
C ASN A 247 -0.51 -10.05 -6.64
N LYS A 248 -0.76 -10.41 -5.38
CA LYS A 248 -1.64 -11.50 -5.00
C LYS A 248 -2.83 -10.91 -4.28
N GLU A 249 -3.96 -10.92 -4.93
CA GLU A 249 -5.24 -10.41 -4.43
C GLU A 249 -6.28 -11.53 -4.38
N PRO A 250 -7.37 -11.40 -3.58
CA PRO A 250 -8.50 -12.30 -3.66
C PRO A 250 -9.13 -12.24 -5.04
N GLY A 251 -9.61 -13.37 -5.54
CA GLY A 251 -10.16 -13.50 -6.89
C GLY A 251 -11.53 -12.86 -7.13
N ASN A 252 -11.97 -11.92 -6.30
CA ASN A 252 -13.21 -11.19 -6.53
C ASN A 252 -12.90 -9.94 -7.37
N SER A 253 -13.28 -9.97 -8.64
CA SER A 253 -12.95 -8.96 -9.64
C SER A 253 -13.64 -7.62 -9.47
N GLU A 254 -14.69 -7.54 -8.66
CA GLU A 254 -15.50 -6.32 -8.49
C GLU A 254 -15.20 -5.53 -7.23
N GLN A 255 -14.52 -6.11 -6.25
CA GLN A 255 -14.18 -5.45 -4.99
C GLN A 255 -12.72 -5.69 -4.62
N ASN A 256 -12.05 -4.63 -4.16
CA ASN A 256 -10.75 -4.76 -3.53
C ASN A 256 -10.86 -5.63 -2.27
N ALA A 257 -9.81 -6.39 -1.93
CA ALA A 257 -9.77 -7.20 -0.70
C ALA A 257 -10.09 -6.37 0.54
N THR A 258 -9.60 -5.15 0.59
CA THR A 258 -9.86 -4.20 1.67
C THR A 258 -11.34 -3.90 1.78
N ASP A 259 -12.00 -3.55 0.66
CA ASP A 259 -13.42 -3.23 0.66
C ASP A 259 -14.27 -4.45 1.05
N ALA A 260 -13.92 -5.64 0.59
CA ALA A 260 -14.63 -6.86 0.95
C ALA A 260 -14.53 -7.15 2.47
N VAL A 261 -13.34 -6.98 3.07
CA VAL A 261 -13.14 -7.18 4.51
C VAL A 261 -13.87 -6.11 5.32
N TRP A 262 -13.79 -4.83 4.93
CA TRP A 262 -14.46 -3.75 5.63
C TRP A 262 -15.98 -3.82 5.49
N ASN A 263 -16.49 -4.14 4.32
CA ASN A 263 -17.93 -4.35 4.11
C ASN A 263 -18.45 -5.53 4.91
N ALA A 264 -17.72 -6.64 4.95
CA ALA A 264 -18.07 -7.78 5.77
C ALA A 264 -18.10 -7.40 7.26
N GLN A 265 -17.11 -6.67 7.76
CA GLN A 265 -17.08 -6.19 9.15
C GLN A 265 -18.22 -5.23 9.48
N ALA A 266 -18.64 -4.40 8.52
CA ALA A 266 -19.76 -3.47 8.68
C ALA A 266 -21.14 -4.17 8.68
N LEU A 267 -21.26 -5.28 7.93
CA LEU A 267 -22.52 -6.03 7.78
C LEU A 267 -22.67 -7.17 8.79
N LEU A 268 -21.55 -7.76 9.22
CA LEU A 268 -21.56 -8.88 10.17
C LEU A 268 -21.48 -8.34 11.60
N THR A 269 -22.56 -8.58 12.35
CA THR A 269 -22.59 -8.30 13.80
C THR A 269 -21.86 -9.41 14.56
N PRO A 270 -21.48 -9.21 15.84
CA PRO A 270 -20.89 -10.27 16.66
C PRO A 270 -21.76 -11.53 16.76
N LEU A 271 -23.08 -11.35 16.61
CA LEU A 271 -24.09 -12.41 16.75
C LEU A 271 -24.56 -13.01 15.44
N THR A 272 -24.01 -12.58 14.29
CA THR A 272 -24.55 -13.00 12.98
C THR A 272 -24.28 -14.46 12.69
N ILE A 273 -23.04 -14.92 12.79
CA ILE A 273 -22.60 -16.31 12.56
C ILE A 273 -21.34 -16.59 13.38
N PRO A 274 -21.12 -17.83 13.84
CA PRO A 274 -19.84 -18.22 14.43
C PRO A 274 -18.75 -18.32 13.35
N THR A 275 -17.50 -18.20 13.73
CA THR A 275 -16.38 -18.46 12.81
C THR A 275 -16.31 -19.93 12.42
N LYS A 276 -16.74 -20.81 13.32
CA LYS A 276 -16.81 -22.25 13.15
C LYS A 276 -17.79 -22.82 14.16
N TYR A 277 -18.62 -23.75 13.74
CA TYR A 277 -19.52 -24.47 14.64
C TYR A 277 -18.76 -25.47 15.55
N SER A 278 -19.35 -25.81 16.67
CA SER A 278 -18.82 -26.84 17.62
C SER A 278 -18.59 -28.18 16.94
N THR A 279 -19.37 -28.51 15.92
CA THR A 279 -19.21 -29.69 15.06
C THR A 279 -17.98 -29.66 14.16
N GLY A 280 -17.29 -28.51 14.06
CA GLY A 280 -16.16 -28.32 13.18
C GLY A 280 -16.51 -27.87 11.76
N GLN A 281 -17.78 -27.70 11.46
CA GLN A 281 -18.25 -27.18 10.16
C GLN A 281 -18.08 -25.66 10.08
N LEU A 282 -17.79 -25.16 8.87
CA LEU A 282 -17.78 -23.74 8.60
C LEU A 282 -19.21 -23.26 8.32
N PRO A 283 -19.62 -22.10 8.85
CA PRO A 283 -20.88 -21.51 8.50
C PRO A 283 -20.93 -21.16 7.01
N SER A 284 -22.06 -21.40 6.37
CA SER A 284 -22.30 -20.99 5.00
C SER A 284 -23.26 -19.81 4.99
N TYR A 285 -22.84 -18.70 4.42
CA TYR A 285 -23.74 -17.57 4.10
C TYR A 285 -24.25 -17.80 2.68
N GLY A 286 -25.14 -18.76 2.52
CA GLY A 286 -25.75 -19.06 1.23
C GLY A 286 -27.18 -18.60 1.19
N THR A 287 -27.57 -17.88 0.14
CA THR A 287 -28.96 -17.85 -0.28
C THR A 287 -29.34 -19.29 -0.62
N LEU A 288 -30.24 -19.86 0.17
CA LEU A 288 -30.98 -21.04 -0.27
C LEU A 288 -31.79 -20.59 -1.49
N ASN A 289 -31.35 -20.95 -2.69
CA ASN A 289 -32.20 -20.92 -3.89
C ASN A 289 -33.15 -22.08 -3.88
#